data_575b0424892cf5adb7b3a8647f7c3125
#
_entry.id   575b0424892cf5adb7b3a8647f7c3125
#
_cell.length_a   1.000
_cell.length_b   1.000
_cell.length_c   1.000
_cell.angle_alpha   90.00
_cell.angle_beta   90.00
_cell.angle_gamma   90.00
#
_symmetry.space_group_name_H-M   'P 1'
#
loop_
_entity.id
_entity.type
_entity.pdbx_description
1 polymer ?
#
loop_
_entity_poly.entity_id
_entity_poly.type
_entity_poly.pdbx_seq_one_letter_code
_entity_poly.pdbx_strand_id
1 'polypeptide(L)'
;SDLAKYILIARTQKGEMKVPIVYAVSETAQHNISSALDFGDIVTILPPNAQVAFSVTPTIRRAQRALEKFSDEDYLLFIGDPTAISIIAVVAAQRNNGRFKCLKWDKRERRYIPIQIDVNNTFKKGEIYEFDEFI
;
A
#
# COMPACT_ATOMS: atom_id res chain seq x y z
N SER A 1 -6.27 16.74 6.28
CA SER A 1 -6.54 18.02 6.94
C SER A 1 -5.29 18.56 7.62
N ASP A 2 -5.28 19.84 7.90
CA ASP A 2 -4.14 20.47 8.57
C ASP A 2 -3.95 19.93 9.99
N LEU A 3 -5.05 19.59 10.65
CA LEU A 3 -4.98 19.00 11.98
C LEU A 3 -4.25 17.64 11.98
N ALA A 4 -4.51 16.80 10.99
CA ALA A 4 -3.83 15.51 10.87
C ALA A 4 -2.33 15.70 10.66
N LYS A 5 -1.92 16.68 9.85
CA LYS A 5 -0.51 17.03 9.65
C LYS A 5 0.14 17.49 10.94
N TYR A 6 -0.53 18.31 11.72
CA TYR A 6 -0.04 18.76 13.02
C TYR A 6 0.18 17.61 13.99
N ILE A 7 -0.76 16.70 14.06
CA ILE A 7 -0.65 15.53 14.94
C ILE A 7 0.55 14.68 14.53
N LEU A 8 0.73 14.45 13.24
CA LEU A 8 1.85 13.67 12.72
C LEU A 8 3.19 14.34 13.05
N ILE A 9 3.31 15.65 12.81
CA ILE A 9 4.53 16.41 13.10
C ILE A 9 4.82 16.38 14.61
N ALA A 10 3.82 16.60 15.45
CA ALA A 10 3.99 16.59 16.89
C ALA A 10 4.49 15.24 17.40
N ARG A 11 3.93 14.14 16.90
CA ARG A 11 4.37 12.78 17.24
C ARG A 11 5.82 12.54 16.84
N THR A 12 6.19 12.95 15.62
CA THR A 12 7.55 12.81 15.10
C THR A 12 8.54 13.59 15.95
N GLN A 13 8.22 14.83 16.31
CA GLN A 13 9.09 15.69 17.11
C GLN A 13 9.29 15.18 18.52
N LYS A 14 8.32 14.50 19.08
CA LYS A 14 8.41 13.92 20.42
C LYS A 14 9.20 12.62 20.47
N GLY A 15 9.74 12.16 19.34
CA GLY A 15 10.46 10.90 19.28
C GLY A 15 9.57 9.67 19.39
N GLU A 16 8.27 9.83 19.21
CA GLU A 16 7.35 8.71 19.15
C GLU A 16 7.59 7.88 17.89
N MET A 17 7.15 6.62 17.95
CA MET A 17 7.27 5.72 16.80
C MET A 17 6.56 6.30 15.59
N LYS A 18 7.11 5.99 14.40
CA LYS A 18 6.49 6.36 13.13
C LYS A 18 5.03 5.94 13.11
N VAL A 19 4.14 6.85 12.75
CA VAL A 19 2.72 6.54 12.53
C VAL A 19 2.62 5.74 11.23
N PRO A 20 1.98 4.56 11.24
CA PRO A 20 1.75 3.82 10.01
C PRO A 20 0.98 4.64 8.98
N ILE A 21 1.32 4.46 7.72
CA ILE A 21 0.65 5.12 6.60
C ILE A 21 -0.02 4.08 5.73
N VAL A 22 -1.25 4.36 5.33
CA VAL A 22 -1.97 3.60 4.32
C VAL A 22 -1.83 4.35 3.00
N TYR A 23 -1.05 3.80 2.09
CA TYR A 23 -0.85 4.39 0.77
C TYR A 23 -1.94 3.88 -0.17
N ALA A 24 -2.93 4.71 -0.44
CA ALA A 24 -3.97 4.41 -1.42
C ALA A 24 -3.46 4.73 -2.82
N VAL A 25 -3.68 3.84 -3.77
CA VAL A 25 -3.20 4.05 -5.15
C VAL A 25 -3.84 5.29 -5.75
N SER A 26 -5.15 5.41 -5.64
CA SER A 26 -5.86 6.60 -6.07
C SER A 26 -7.09 6.83 -5.22
N GLU A 27 -7.53 8.09 -5.18
CA GLU A 27 -8.78 8.44 -4.52
C GLU A 27 -9.95 8.10 -5.43
N THR A 28 -11.02 7.55 -4.85
CA THR A 28 -12.25 7.29 -5.58
C THR A 28 -13.46 7.58 -4.69
N ALA A 29 -14.43 8.26 -5.26
CA ALA A 29 -15.68 8.56 -4.57
C ALA A 29 -16.58 7.32 -4.39
N GLN A 30 -16.29 6.24 -5.12
CA GLN A 30 -17.10 5.02 -5.09
C GLN A 30 -16.77 4.11 -3.93
N HIS A 31 -15.64 4.32 -3.27
CA HIS A 31 -15.18 3.46 -2.18
C HIS A 31 -15.06 4.26 -0.90
N ASN A 32 -15.65 3.74 0.16
CA ASN A 32 -15.46 4.32 1.48
C ASN A 32 -14.14 3.82 2.06
N ILE A 33 -13.12 4.63 1.95
CA ILE A 33 -11.79 4.29 2.46
C ILE A 33 -11.58 4.69 3.92
N SER A 34 -12.59 5.31 4.55
CA SER A 34 -12.45 5.77 5.93
C SER A 34 -12.14 4.63 6.91
N SER A 35 -12.63 3.42 6.63
CA SER A 35 -12.32 2.26 7.46
C SER A 35 -10.84 1.90 7.45
N ALA A 36 -10.08 2.33 6.46
CA ALA A 36 -8.65 2.12 6.42
C ALA A 36 -7.89 2.98 7.43
N LEU A 37 -8.53 4.03 7.97
CA LEU A 37 -7.93 4.86 9.02
C LEU A 37 -7.60 4.08 10.28
N ASP A 38 -8.23 2.94 10.50
CA ASP A 38 -7.90 2.05 11.61
C ASP A 38 -6.47 1.51 11.53
N PHE A 39 -5.88 1.52 10.33
CA PHE A 39 -4.53 1.00 10.10
C PHE A 39 -3.46 2.08 10.04
N GLY A 40 -3.84 3.33 9.86
CA GLY A 40 -2.89 4.42 9.78
C GLY A 40 -3.46 5.64 9.06
N ASP A 41 -2.65 6.66 8.92
CA ASP A 41 -3.02 7.85 8.15
C ASP A 41 -3.07 7.50 6.66
N ILE A 42 -4.04 8.05 5.93
CA ILE A 42 -4.21 7.72 4.51
C ILE A 42 -3.51 8.78 3.66
N VAL A 43 -2.67 8.31 2.75
CA VAL A 43 -2.03 9.13 1.73
C VAL A 43 -2.41 8.57 0.36
N THR A 44 -2.92 9.43 -0.50
CA THR A 44 -3.28 9.04 -1.88
C THR A 44 -2.12 9.36 -2.80
N ILE A 45 -1.70 8.40 -3.62
CA ILE A 45 -0.53 8.55 -4.49
C ILE A 45 -0.89 9.23 -5.80
N LEU A 46 -1.98 8.80 -6.44
CA LEU A 46 -2.40 9.31 -7.75
C LEU A 46 -3.71 10.08 -7.64
N PRO A 47 -3.89 11.13 -8.47
CA PRO A 47 -5.17 11.81 -8.51
C PRO A 47 -6.26 10.91 -9.10
N PRO A 48 -7.54 11.21 -8.84
CA PRO A 48 -8.63 10.49 -9.47
C PRO A 48 -8.52 10.58 -10.99
N ASN A 49 -8.87 9.50 -11.67
CA ASN A 49 -8.88 9.44 -13.14
C ASN A 49 -7.51 9.65 -13.80
N ALA A 50 -6.43 9.32 -13.10
CA ALA A 50 -5.10 9.36 -13.70
C ALA A 50 -5.03 8.41 -14.90
N GLN A 51 -4.60 8.93 -16.06
CA GLN A 51 -4.49 8.14 -17.29
C GLN A 51 -3.08 7.52 -17.38
N VAL A 52 -2.88 6.44 -16.66
CA VAL A 52 -1.57 5.80 -16.52
C VAL A 52 -1.02 5.32 -17.86
N ALA A 53 -1.90 4.85 -18.76
CA ALA A 53 -1.50 4.36 -20.08
C ALA A 53 -0.71 5.39 -20.90
N PHE A 54 -0.99 6.68 -20.68
CA PHE A 54 -0.31 7.78 -21.37
C PHE A 54 0.78 8.45 -20.53
N SER A 55 1.00 7.96 -19.32
CA SER A 55 1.88 8.59 -18.35
C SER A 55 2.63 7.56 -17.48
N VAL A 56 3.12 6.51 -18.11
CA VAL A 56 3.77 5.39 -17.38
C VAL A 56 4.98 5.88 -16.58
N THR A 57 5.94 6.51 -17.25
CA THR A 57 7.16 6.98 -16.58
C THR A 57 6.90 8.01 -15.49
N PRO A 58 6.07 9.04 -15.72
CA PRO A 58 5.69 9.96 -14.65
C PRO A 58 5.00 9.26 -13.48
N THR A 59 4.17 8.26 -13.74
CA THR A 59 3.51 7.49 -12.69
C THR A 59 4.52 6.73 -11.84
N ILE A 60 5.51 6.10 -12.46
CA ILE A 60 6.57 5.39 -11.75
C ILE A 60 7.35 6.36 -10.85
N ARG A 61 7.73 7.52 -11.38
CA ARG A 61 8.47 8.52 -10.59
C ARG A 61 7.65 9.02 -9.41
N ARG A 62 6.36 9.24 -9.62
CA ARG A 62 5.46 9.67 -8.55
C ARG A 62 5.34 8.60 -7.47
N ALA A 63 5.23 7.34 -7.88
CA ALA A 63 5.20 6.21 -6.94
C ALA A 63 6.50 6.13 -6.14
N GLN A 64 7.65 6.26 -6.79
CA GLN A 64 8.94 6.23 -6.12
C GLN A 64 9.09 7.32 -5.07
N ARG A 65 8.63 8.53 -5.37
CA ARG A 65 8.67 9.64 -4.40
C ARG A 65 7.68 9.40 -3.26
N ALA A 66 6.47 8.98 -3.57
CA ALA A 66 5.45 8.77 -2.55
C ALA A 66 5.84 7.66 -1.58
N LEU A 67 6.51 6.62 -2.07
CA LEU A 67 6.89 5.45 -1.30
C LEU A 67 8.34 5.51 -0.78
N GLU A 68 8.95 6.68 -0.81
CA GLU A 68 10.34 6.86 -0.39
C GLU A 68 10.60 6.34 1.03
N LYS A 69 9.65 6.52 1.93
CA LYS A 69 9.75 6.10 3.32
C LYS A 69 8.91 4.87 3.64
N PHE A 70 8.46 4.17 2.61
CA PHE A 70 7.65 2.96 2.79
C PHE A 70 8.44 1.91 3.57
N SER A 71 7.79 1.29 4.55
CA SER A 71 8.41 0.31 5.43
C SER A 71 7.42 -0.77 5.86
N ASP A 72 7.88 -1.70 6.68
CA ASP A 72 7.06 -2.82 7.17
C ASP A 72 5.85 -2.38 7.99
N GLU A 73 5.85 -1.17 8.56
CA GLU A 73 4.73 -0.66 9.35
C GLU A 73 3.59 -0.13 8.50
N ASP A 74 3.84 0.11 7.22
CA ASP A 74 2.88 0.75 6.33
C ASP A 74 2.03 -0.27 5.59
N TYR A 75 0.99 0.24 4.93
CA TYR A 75 0.03 -0.57 4.17
C TYR A 75 -0.18 0.02 2.79
N LEU A 76 -0.53 -0.85 1.84
CA LEU A 76 -1.00 -0.43 0.53
C LEU A 76 -2.50 -0.70 0.43
N LEU A 77 -3.22 0.23 -0.18
CA LEU A 77 -4.64 0.06 -0.46
C LEU A 77 -4.84 0.12 -1.97
N PHE A 78 -5.14 -1.04 -2.55
CA PHE A 78 -5.21 -1.20 -4.00
C PHE A 78 -6.59 -0.82 -4.54
N ILE A 79 -6.80 0.48 -4.67
CA ILE A 79 -8.01 1.06 -5.23
C ILE A 79 -7.61 1.84 -6.47
N GLY A 80 -8.28 1.60 -7.60
CA GLY A 80 -8.05 2.35 -8.81
C GLY A 80 -7.77 1.46 -10.01
N ASP A 81 -7.11 2.03 -11.00
CA ASP A 81 -6.76 1.32 -12.23
C ASP A 81 -5.79 0.17 -11.97
N PRO A 82 -6.04 -1.02 -12.53
CA PRO A 82 -5.15 -2.17 -12.32
C PRO A 82 -3.70 -1.93 -12.74
N THR A 83 -3.47 -1.17 -13.81
CA THR A 83 -2.11 -0.84 -14.24
C THR A 83 -1.41 0.03 -13.21
N ALA A 84 -2.10 1.02 -12.66
CA ALA A 84 -1.56 1.85 -11.58
C ALA A 84 -1.25 1.01 -10.34
N ILE A 85 -2.15 0.12 -9.97
CA ILE A 85 -1.94 -0.79 -8.84
C ILE A 85 -0.68 -1.63 -9.04
N SER A 86 -0.47 -2.15 -10.24
CA SER A 86 0.71 -2.97 -10.54
C SER A 86 2.01 -2.18 -10.37
N ILE A 87 2.04 -0.93 -10.81
CA ILE A 87 3.21 -0.06 -10.65
C ILE A 87 3.49 0.20 -9.17
N ILE A 88 2.47 0.55 -8.41
CA ILE A 88 2.62 0.82 -6.99
C ILE A 88 3.12 -0.41 -6.23
N ALA A 89 2.57 -1.58 -6.53
CA ALA A 89 2.99 -2.82 -5.88
C ALA A 89 4.46 -3.14 -6.15
N VAL A 90 4.90 -3.00 -7.41
CA VAL A 90 6.29 -3.25 -7.78
C VAL A 90 7.22 -2.26 -7.12
N VAL A 91 6.89 -0.97 -7.12
CA VAL A 91 7.72 0.06 -6.49
C VAL A 91 7.84 -0.17 -4.99
N ALA A 92 6.72 -0.49 -4.32
CA ALA A 92 6.75 -0.78 -2.88
C ALA A 92 7.62 -2.01 -2.59
N ALA A 93 7.49 -3.07 -3.38
CA ALA A 93 8.30 -4.27 -3.22
C ALA A 93 9.79 -3.97 -3.42
N GLN A 94 10.15 -3.20 -4.44
CA GLN A 94 11.54 -2.80 -4.66
C GLN A 94 12.08 -1.98 -3.49
N ARG A 95 11.25 -1.11 -2.94
CA ARG A 95 11.65 -0.24 -1.83
C ARG A 95 11.87 -1.01 -0.54
N ASN A 96 11.10 -2.06 -0.31
CA ASN A 96 11.08 -2.77 0.97
C ASN A 96 11.51 -4.25 0.84
N ASN A 97 12.46 -4.52 -0.01
CA ASN A 97 13.07 -5.85 -0.15
C ASN A 97 12.05 -6.95 -0.45
N GLY A 98 11.08 -6.65 -1.29
CA GLY A 98 10.07 -7.61 -1.73
C GLY A 98 8.91 -7.83 -0.76
N ARG A 99 8.79 -7.02 0.28
CA ARG A 99 7.75 -7.17 1.30
C ARG A 99 6.80 -5.98 1.30
N PHE A 100 5.52 -6.25 1.40
CA PHE A 100 4.52 -5.23 1.69
C PHE A 100 3.27 -5.87 2.28
N LYS A 101 2.51 -5.06 3.00
CA LYS A 101 1.17 -5.44 3.46
C LYS A 101 0.14 -4.68 2.63
N CYS A 102 -0.89 -5.37 2.18
CA CYS A 102 -2.02 -4.70 1.53
C CYS A 102 -3.30 -4.96 2.31
N LEU A 103 -4.23 -4.04 2.19
CA LEU A 103 -5.51 -4.13 2.86
C LEU A 103 -6.54 -4.70 1.89
N LYS A 104 -7.16 -5.80 2.27
CA LYS A 104 -8.23 -6.41 1.50
C LYS A 104 -9.55 -6.21 2.21
N TRP A 105 -10.56 -5.73 1.47
CA TRP A 105 -11.90 -5.60 2.03
C TRP A 105 -12.55 -6.97 2.20
N ASP A 106 -12.97 -7.28 3.42
CA ASP A 106 -13.74 -8.47 3.71
C ASP A 106 -15.23 -8.12 3.74
N LYS A 107 -15.95 -8.62 2.77
CA LYS A 107 -17.39 -8.34 2.62
C LYS A 107 -18.23 -8.90 3.76
N ARG A 108 -17.82 -10.03 4.35
CA ARG A 108 -18.52 -10.66 5.46
C ARG A 108 -18.38 -9.85 6.74
N GLU A 109 -17.15 -9.52 7.06
CA GLU A 109 -16.81 -8.80 8.29
C GLU A 109 -16.99 -7.29 8.16
N ARG A 110 -17.15 -6.80 6.94
CA ARG A 110 -17.24 -5.37 6.62
C ARG A 110 -16.06 -4.58 7.19
N ARG A 111 -14.87 -5.09 6.97
CA ARG A 111 -13.64 -4.45 7.42
C ARG A 111 -12.48 -4.81 6.49
N TYR A 112 -11.43 -4.02 6.58
CA TYR A 112 -10.18 -4.37 5.90
C TYR A 112 -9.41 -5.40 6.70
N ILE A 113 -8.80 -6.33 5.98
CA ILE A 113 -7.92 -7.35 6.53
C ILE A 113 -6.54 -7.14 5.93
N PRO A 114 -5.47 -7.03 6.77
CA PRO A 114 -4.12 -6.91 6.26
C PRO A 114 -3.62 -8.25 5.75
N ILE A 115 -2.99 -8.21 4.57
CA ILE A 115 -2.38 -9.38 3.95
C ILE A 115 -0.90 -9.09 3.76
N GLN A 116 -0.04 -9.95 4.34
CA GLN A 116 1.40 -9.84 4.18
C GLN A 116 1.82 -10.52 2.89
N ILE A 117 2.58 -9.81 2.06
CA ILE A 117 3.19 -10.35 0.85
C ILE A 117 4.69 -10.23 0.98
N ASP A 118 5.38 -11.33 0.73
CA ASP A 118 6.84 -11.38 0.69
C ASP A 118 7.25 -12.22 -0.52
N VAL A 119 7.71 -11.55 -1.57
CA VAL A 119 8.08 -12.23 -2.81
C VAL A 119 9.39 -13.01 -2.69
N ASN A 120 10.13 -12.80 -1.60
CA ASN A 120 11.35 -13.56 -1.31
C ASN A 120 11.08 -14.81 -0.48
N ASN A 121 9.85 -14.99 0.00
CA ASN A 121 9.46 -16.17 0.74
C ASN A 121 9.24 -17.34 -0.23
N THR A 122 10.34 -17.89 -0.70
CA THR A 122 10.36 -18.97 -1.66
C THR A 122 10.77 -20.26 -0.98
N PHE A 123 10.43 -21.37 -1.61
CA PHE A 123 10.86 -22.68 -1.12
C PHE A 123 12.36 -22.84 -1.32
N LYS A 124 13.00 -23.48 -0.36
CA LYS A 124 14.40 -23.83 -0.50
C LYS A 124 14.58 -24.93 -1.54
N LYS A 125 15.74 -24.94 -2.20
CA LYS A 125 16.08 -25.97 -3.16
C LYS A 125 15.98 -27.35 -2.51
N GLY A 126 15.21 -28.24 -3.12
CA GLY A 126 15.01 -29.58 -2.62
C GLY A 126 13.76 -29.78 -1.76
N GLU A 127 13.05 -28.72 -1.41
CA GLU A 127 11.78 -28.85 -0.71
C GLU A 127 10.69 -29.34 -1.66
N ILE A 128 9.77 -30.13 -1.12
CA ILE A 128 8.62 -30.61 -1.85
C ILE A 128 7.51 -29.57 -1.70
N TYR A 129 6.90 -29.23 -2.83
CA TYR A 129 5.82 -28.25 -2.86
C TYR A 129 4.47 -28.92 -2.74
N GLU A 130 3.62 -28.36 -1.90
CA GLU A 130 2.24 -28.78 -1.72
C GLU A 130 1.34 -27.96 -2.64
N PHE A 131 1.52 -28.12 -3.95
CA PHE A 131 0.76 -27.32 -4.92
C PHE A 131 -0.67 -27.71 -5.09
N ASP A 132 -1.02 -28.90 -4.75
CA ASP A 132 -2.33 -29.51 -4.89
C ASP A 132 -3.41 -28.69 -4.18
N GLU A 133 -3.03 -27.91 -3.19
CA GLU A 133 -3.94 -27.05 -2.46
C GLU A 133 -4.52 -25.92 -3.30
N PHE A 134 -3.89 -25.61 -4.42
CA PHE A 134 -4.27 -24.48 -5.27
C PHE A 134 -4.88 -24.90 -6.61
N ILE A 135 -5.05 -26.18 -6.82
CA ILE A 135 -5.53 -26.74 -8.08
C ILE A 135 -6.97 -27.20 -7.98
#